data_f653469c1b294b6b6024637bdd6567bb
#
_entry.id   f653469c1b294b6b6024637bdd6567bb
#
_cell.length_a   1.000
_cell.length_b   1.000
_cell.length_c   1.000
_cell.angle_alpha   90.00
_cell.angle_beta   90.00
_cell.angle_gamma   90.00
#
_symmetry.space_group_name_H-M   'P 1'
#
loop_
_entity.id
_entity.type
_entity.pdbx_description
1 polymer ?
#
loop_
_entity_poly.entity_id
_entity_poly.type
_entity_poly.pdbx_seq_one_letter_code
_entity_poly.pdbx_strand_id
1 'polypeptide(L)'
;AVTDAEIIDGMKLLAETEGIFTETAGGTTIAVLKKLAEAGKIDPDESTVAYITGNGLKTQEAVSGSVGEPLFIDPKLDSFERAWERANTLSRLDWQQTQV
;
A
#
# COMPACT_ATOMS: atom_id res chain seq x y z
N ALA A 1 15.67 6.31 -12.06
CA ALA A 1 15.00 7.23 -11.14
C ALA A 1 13.55 6.83 -10.99
N VAL A 2 12.96 7.14 -9.84
CA VAL A 2 11.55 6.92 -9.52
C VAL A 2 10.91 8.23 -9.05
N THR A 3 9.62 8.37 -9.28
CA THR A 3 8.81 9.52 -8.84
C THR A 3 8.24 9.27 -7.43
N ASP A 4 7.73 10.30 -6.78
CA ASP A 4 7.09 10.16 -5.47
C ASP A 4 5.86 9.23 -5.51
N ALA A 5 5.08 9.28 -6.59
CA ALA A 5 3.97 8.36 -6.79
C ALA A 5 4.43 6.90 -6.87
N GLU A 6 5.50 6.63 -7.62
CA GLU A 6 6.07 5.28 -7.72
C GLU A 6 6.67 4.79 -6.38
N ILE A 7 7.19 5.69 -5.55
CA ILE A 7 7.65 5.37 -4.19
C ILE A 7 6.47 4.91 -3.32
N ILE A 8 5.35 5.64 -3.35
CA ILE A 8 4.13 5.26 -2.63
C ILE A 8 3.59 3.92 -3.11
N ASP A 9 3.55 3.71 -4.43
CA ASP A 9 3.14 2.44 -5.02
C ASP A 9 4.07 1.29 -4.60
N GLY A 10 5.38 1.54 -4.50
CA GLY A 10 6.36 0.56 -3.99
C GLY A 10 6.12 0.20 -2.52
N MET A 11 5.80 1.20 -1.67
CA MET A 11 5.44 0.96 -0.27
C MET A 11 4.17 0.08 -0.16
N LYS A 12 3.15 0.39 -0.95
CA LYS A 12 1.89 -0.37 -1.00
C LYS A 12 2.12 -1.80 -1.51
N LEU A 13 2.86 -1.96 -2.60
CA LEU A 13 3.19 -3.26 -3.17
C LEU A 13 3.87 -4.17 -2.14
N LEU A 14 4.86 -3.67 -1.41
CA LEU A 14 5.55 -4.44 -0.39
C LEU A 14 4.61 -4.84 0.76
N ALA A 15 3.74 -3.94 1.19
CA ALA A 15 2.75 -4.22 2.23
C ALA A 15 1.72 -5.27 1.78
N GLU A 16 1.23 -5.19 0.55
CA GLU A 16 0.22 -6.10 -0.01
C GLU A 16 0.78 -7.51 -0.27
N THR A 17 2.03 -7.62 -0.71
CA THR A 17 2.63 -8.92 -1.09
C THR A 17 3.36 -9.60 0.06
N GLU A 18 4.04 -8.83 0.92
CA GLU A 18 4.92 -9.38 1.97
C GLU A 18 4.47 -9.03 3.39
N GLY A 19 3.44 -8.20 3.55
CA GLY A 19 2.97 -7.74 4.86
C GLY A 19 3.97 -6.80 5.56
N ILE A 20 4.86 -6.13 4.82
CA ILE A 20 5.89 -5.25 5.36
C ILE A 20 5.52 -3.79 5.07
N PHE A 21 5.29 -3.01 6.12
CA PHE A 21 5.12 -1.57 6.02
C PHE A 21 6.46 -0.86 6.16
N THR A 22 7.01 -0.37 5.04
CA THR A 22 8.30 0.30 4.97
C THR A 22 8.17 1.82 4.89
N GLU A 23 9.24 2.52 5.27
CA GLU A 23 9.40 3.95 4.99
C GLU A 23 9.63 4.24 3.49
N THR A 24 9.62 5.52 3.09
CA THR A 24 9.83 5.94 1.69
C THR A 24 11.12 5.43 1.06
N ALA A 25 12.20 5.26 1.84
CA ALA A 25 13.45 4.66 1.35
C ALA A 25 13.25 3.21 0.88
N GLY A 26 12.49 2.40 1.63
CA GLY A 26 12.11 1.06 1.21
C GLY A 26 11.17 1.07 0.00
N GLY A 27 10.23 2.02 -0.05
CA GLY A 27 9.38 2.25 -1.23
C GLY A 27 10.20 2.54 -2.48
N THR A 28 11.23 3.37 -2.37
CA THR A 28 12.18 3.65 -3.46
C THR A 28 12.87 2.36 -3.93
N THR A 29 13.36 1.55 -3.00
CA THR A 29 14.01 0.26 -3.30
C THR A 29 13.09 -0.67 -4.09
N ILE A 30 11.85 -0.83 -3.64
CA ILE A 30 10.85 -1.68 -4.30
C ILE A 30 10.43 -1.11 -5.67
N ALA A 31 10.22 0.19 -5.78
CA ALA A 31 9.87 0.83 -7.05
C ALA A 31 10.98 0.65 -8.11
N VAL A 32 12.24 0.79 -7.70
CA VAL A 32 13.39 0.54 -8.61
C VAL A 32 13.48 -0.94 -8.97
N LEU A 33 13.34 -1.84 -8.00
CA LEU A 33 13.34 -3.29 -8.24
C LEU A 33 12.27 -3.68 -9.26
N LYS A 34 11.04 -3.20 -9.08
CA LYS A 34 9.94 -3.41 -10.01
C LYS A 34 10.29 -2.95 -11.44
N LYS A 35 10.77 -1.70 -11.59
CA LYS A 35 11.18 -1.17 -12.90
C LYS A 35 12.28 -2.01 -13.57
N LEU A 36 13.26 -2.48 -12.81
CA LEU A 36 14.33 -3.29 -13.35
C LEU A 36 13.85 -4.67 -13.78
N ALA A 37 12.96 -5.27 -13.00
CA ALA A 37 12.35 -6.56 -13.31
C ALA A 37 11.48 -6.46 -14.58
N GLU A 38 10.61 -5.46 -14.67
CA GLU A 38 9.75 -5.21 -15.83
C GLU A 38 10.56 -4.89 -17.11
N ALA A 39 11.73 -4.27 -16.95
CA ALA A 39 12.67 -4.00 -18.06
C ALA A 39 13.53 -5.21 -18.44
N GLY A 40 13.35 -6.37 -17.81
CA GLY A 40 14.16 -7.58 -18.05
C GLY A 40 15.63 -7.43 -17.65
N LYS A 41 15.95 -6.53 -16.71
CA LYS A 41 17.32 -6.25 -16.26
C LYS A 41 17.72 -7.05 -15.01
N ILE A 42 16.83 -7.87 -14.50
CA ILE A 42 17.09 -8.81 -13.42
C ILE A 42 16.98 -10.22 -13.99
N ASP A 43 18.05 -10.98 -13.87
CA ASP A 43 18.05 -12.37 -14.29
C ASP A 43 17.12 -13.18 -13.36
N PRO A 44 16.10 -13.90 -13.89
CA PRO A 44 15.22 -14.72 -13.06
C PRO A 44 15.91 -15.86 -12.34
N ASP A 45 17.08 -16.29 -12.80
CA ASP A 45 17.87 -17.37 -12.20
C ASP A 45 18.86 -16.87 -11.13
N GLU A 46 18.96 -15.54 -10.93
CA GLU A 46 19.80 -14.94 -9.88
C GLU A 46 18.99 -14.62 -8.62
N SER A 47 19.61 -14.82 -7.46
CA SER A 47 19.04 -14.38 -6.18
C SER A 47 19.17 -12.87 -6.04
N THR A 48 18.05 -12.18 -5.86
CA THR A 48 17.99 -10.74 -5.63
C THR A 48 17.63 -10.45 -4.18
N VAL A 49 18.38 -9.58 -3.52
CA VAL A 49 18.13 -9.13 -2.14
C VAL A 49 17.77 -7.67 -2.13
N ALA A 50 16.59 -7.34 -1.63
CA ALA A 50 16.15 -5.97 -1.40
C ALA A 50 16.33 -5.59 0.08
N TYR A 51 17.10 -4.54 0.36
CA TYR A 51 17.30 -4.05 1.71
C TYR A 51 16.15 -3.11 2.10
N ILE A 52 15.38 -3.51 3.12
CA ILE A 52 14.32 -2.69 3.73
C ILE A 52 14.83 -2.20 5.07
N THR A 53 15.24 -0.94 5.12
CA THR A 53 16.03 -0.38 6.22
C THR A 53 15.23 0.30 7.30
N GLY A 54 13.98 0.72 7.04
CA GLY A 54 13.18 1.44 8.00
C GLY A 54 11.68 1.10 7.98
N ASN A 55 11.07 1.28 9.15
CA ASN A 55 9.64 1.06 9.35
C ASN A 55 8.83 2.24 8.78
N GLY A 56 7.66 1.95 8.20
CA GLY A 56 6.75 2.93 7.60
C GLY A 56 6.21 3.99 8.55
N LEU A 57 6.21 3.74 9.86
CA LEU A 57 5.80 4.73 10.87
C LEU A 57 6.71 5.97 10.90
N LYS A 58 7.91 5.90 10.34
CA LYS A 58 8.81 7.06 10.20
C LYS A 58 8.33 8.08 9.17
N THR A 59 7.57 7.63 8.18
CA THR A 59 7.08 8.44 7.05
C THR A 59 5.62 8.10 6.70
N GLN A 60 4.80 7.85 7.70
CA GLN A 60 3.41 7.42 7.51
C GLN A 60 2.57 8.44 6.72
N GLU A 61 2.93 9.72 6.79
CA GLU A 61 2.29 10.81 6.04
C GLU A 61 2.41 10.62 4.51
N ALA A 62 3.44 9.92 4.04
CA ALA A 62 3.63 9.66 2.62
C ALA A 62 2.51 8.82 2.00
N VAL A 63 1.89 7.94 2.77
CA VAL A 63 0.77 7.09 2.33
C VAL A 63 -0.60 7.61 2.80
N SER A 64 -0.62 8.69 3.57
CA SER A 64 -1.87 9.31 4.02
C SER A 64 -2.73 9.72 2.82
N GLY A 65 -4.02 9.36 2.85
CA GLY A 65 -4.94 9.58 1.74
C GLY A 65 -4.81 8.60 0.56
N SER A 66 -3.79 7.74 0.53
CA SER A 66 -3.63 6.69 -0.49
C SER A 66 -3.97 5.28 0.01
N VAL A 67 -4.17 5.16 1.31
CA VAL A 67 -4.65 3.95 1.99
C VAL A 67 -5.94 4.27 2.71
N GLY A 68 -6.95 3.65 2.83
CA GLY A 68 -8.25 4.02 3.40
C GLY A 68 -8.21 4.99 4.58
N GLU A 69 -9.25 5.77 4.74
CA GLU A 69 -9.39 6.72 5.83
C GLU A 69 -9.92 6.03 7.10
N PRO A 70 -9.43 6.39 8.30
CA PRO A 70 -9.95 5.88 9.56
C PRO A 70 -11.42 6.27 9.76
N LEU A 71 -12.22 5.34 10.22
CA LEU A 71 -13.59 5.62 10.63
C LEU A 71 -13.62 6.06 12.10
N PHE A 72 -14.11 7.26 12.34
CA PHE A 72 -14.32 7.76 13.70
C PHE A 72 -15.66 7.27 14.22
N ILE A 73 -15.64 6.62 15.38
CA ILE A 73 -16.80 6.08 16.06
C ILE A 73 -16.78 6.46 17.54
N ASP A 74 -17.95 6.55 18.17
CA ASP A 74 -18.03 6.56 19.63
C ASP A 74 -17.64 5.18 20.19
N PRO A 75 -17.16 5.08 21.45
CA PRO A 75 -16.81 3.81 22.07
C PRO A 75 -18.06 3.02 22.48
N LYS A 76 -18.92 2.70 21.52
CA LYS A 76 -20.19 1.97 21.68
C LYS A 76 -20.36 0.99 20.52
N LEU A 77 -20.90 -0.19 20.82
CA LEU A 77 -21.10 -1.25 19.83
C LEU A 77 -21.99 -0.80 18.66
N ASP A 78 -23.10 -0.14 18.95
CA ASP A 78 -24.02 0.34 17.93
C ASP A 78 -23.41 1.39 16.99
N SER A 79 -22.46 2.20 17.48
CA SER A 79 -21.71 3.14 16.64
C SER A 79 -20.76 2.41 15.70
N PHE A 80 -20.09 1.36 16.18
CA PHE A 80 -19.25 0.48 15.36
C PHE A 80 -20.08 -0.23 14.27
N GLU A 81 -21.20 -0.86 14.65
CA GLU A 81 -22.06 -1.60 13.72
C GLU A 81 -22.56 -0.71 12.58
N ARG A 82 -23.05 0.49 12.88
CA ARG A 82 -23.48 1.46 11.87
C ARG A 82 -22.36 1.93 10.94
N ALA A 83 -21.15 2.14 11.47
CA ALA A 83 -20.00 2.53 10.68
C ALA A 83 -19.53 1.38 9.76
N TRP A 84 -19.53 0.16 10.28
CA TRP A 84 -19.20 -1.07 9.54
C TRP A 84 -20.17 -1.33 8.38
N GLU A 85 -21.48 -1.24 8.61
CA GLU A 85 -22.49 -1.42 7.56
C GLU A 85 -22.34 -0.40 6.44
N ARG A 86 -22.09 0.88 6.78
CA ARG A 86 -21.83 1.93 5.78
C ARG A 86 -20.59 1.67 4.95
N ALA A 87 -19.48 1.30 5.58
CA ALA A 87 -18.23 1.00 4.90
C ALA A 87 -18.39 -0.20 3.93
N ASN A 88 -19.06 -1.26 4.35
CA ASN A 88 -19.32 -2.43 3.52
C ASN A 88 -20.28 -2.15 2.35
N THR A 89 -21.24 -1.26 2.54
CA THR A 89 -22.17 -0.87 1.46
C THR A 89 -21.43 -0.07 0.39
N LEU A 90 -20.58 0.87 0.77
CA LEU A 90 -19.77 1.67 -0.16
C LEU A 90 -18.80 0.80 -0.95
N SER A 91 -18.09 -0.12 -0.30
CA SER A 91 -17.17 -1.04 -0.97
C SER A 91 -17.85 -1.96 -1.98
N ARG A 92 -19.08 -2.39 -1.73
CA ARG A 92 -19.89 -3.19 -2.68
C ARG A 92 -20.33 -2.39 -3.89
N LEU A 93 -20.65 -1.11 -3.71
CA LEU A 93 -21.06 -0.23 -4.82
C LEU A 93 -19.88 0.08 -5.74
N ASP A 94 -18.70 0.35 -5.19
CA ASP A 94 -17.47 0.57 -5.97
C ASP A 94 -17.10 -0.69 -6.76
N TRP A 95 -17.24 -1.88 -6.17
CA TRP A 95 -16.94 -3.13 -6.86
C TRP A 95 -17.89 -3.39 -8.04
N GLN A 96 -19.17 -3.01 -7.93
CA GLN A 96 -20.15 -3.14 -9.02
C GLN A 96 -19.88 -2.16 -10.17
N GLN A 97 -19.34 -0.96 -9.89
CA GLN A 97 -19.02 0.03 -10.92
C GLN A 97 -17.74 -0.31 -11.71
N THR A 98 -16.82 -1.08 -11.13
CA THR A 98 -15.58 -1.53 -11.79
C THR A 98 -15.77 -2.75 -12.69
N GLN A 99 -16.95 -3.37 -12.69
CA GLN A 99 -17.28 -4.55 -13.51
C GLN A 99 -18.01 -4.22 -14.83
N VAL A 100 -18.16 -2.95 -15.15
CA VAL A 100 -18.86 -2.50 -16.38
C VAL A 100 -17.86 -2.13 -17.47
#